data_537549ce53a66863f0047b9516db6974
#
_entry.id   537549ce53a66863f0047b9516db6974
#
_cell.length_a   1.000
_cell.length_b   1.000
_cell.length_c   1.000
_cell.angle_alpha   90.00
_cell.angle_beta   90.00
_cell.angle_gamma   90.00
#
_symmetry.space_group_name_H-M   'P 1'
#
loop_
_entity.id
_entity.type
_entity.pdbx_description
1 polymer ?
#
loop_
_entity_poly.entity_id
_entity_poly.type
_entity_poly.pdbx_seq_one_letter_code
_entity_poly.pdbx_strand_id
1 'polypeptide(L)'
;MTSATKFYLVSAEALPEIFIKVAEAKRMLQSGEVRTAGDAARAVGISRSAFYKYRDSVQPFNDMKTGRIITFYALLKDNPGVLSNVLSIFAGSGANILTINQSIPTNGCAAVTISAETSDMRESLEELIASAAETAGVVKFEILAG
;
A
#
# COMPACT_ATOMS: atom_id res chain seq x y z
N MET A 1 -16.95 -6.05 -22.81
CA MET A 1 -15.96 -5.10 -22.32
C MET A 1 -16.29 -4.72 -20.89
N THR A 2 -15.41 -5.04 -19.95
CA THR A 2 -15.62 -4.67 -18.56
C THR A 2 -15.21 -3.21 -18.37
N SER A 3 -16.15 -2.39 -17.91
CA SER A 3 -15.83 -1.02 -17.51
C SER A 3 -14.97 -1.04 -16.23
N ALA A 4 -14.00 -0.14 -16.15
CA ALA A 4 -13.20 0.00 -14.94
C ALA A 4 -14.10 0.42 -13.77
N THR A 5 -13.95 -0.22 -12.62
CA THR A 5 -14.68 0.13 -11.41
C THR A 5 -14.21 1.49 -10.91
N LYS A 6 -15.15 2.40 -10.67
CA LYS A 6 -14.85 3.70 -10.06
C LYS A 6 -14.82 3.59 -8.55
N PHE A 7 -13.83 4.23 -7.94
CA PHE A 7 -13.73 4.35 -6.49
C PHE A 7 -13.80 5.81 -6.07
N TYR A 8 -14.37 6.04 -4.90
CA TYR A 8 -14.42 7.36 -4.28
C TYR A 8 -13.76 7.29 -2.91
N LEU A 9 -12.99 8.30 -2.57
CA LEU A 9 -12.45 8.44 -1.24
C LEU A 9 -13.46 9.23 -0.39
N VAL A 10 -13.97 8.59 0.65
CA VAL A 10 -15.03 9.17 1.51
C VAL A 10 -14.59 9.05 2.96
N SER A 11 -14.76 10.13 3.73
CA SER A 11 -14.47 10.07 5.17
C SER A 11 -15.44 9.11 5.86
N ALA A 12 -14.95 8.42 6.89
CA ALA A 12 -15.76 7.46 7.63
C ALA A 12 -17.05 8.10 8.21
N GLU A 13 -16.96 9.37 8.61
CA GLU A 13 -18.10 10.10 9.17
C GLU A 13 -19.25 10.29 8.18
N ALA A 14 -18.95 10.35 6.89
CA ALA A 14 -19.94 10.54 5.84
C ALA A 14 -20.52 9.22 5.33
N LEU A 15 -19.91 8.08 5.68
CA LEU A 15 -20.39 6.77 5.24
C LEU A 15 -21.55 6.26 6.10
N PRO A 16 -22.54 5.59 5.48
CA PRO A 16 -23.49 4.80 6.24
C PRO A 16 -22.78 3.76 7.11
N GLU A 17 -23.31 3.55 8.31
CA GLU A 17 -22.69 2.67 9.31
C GLU A 17 -22.46 1.25 8.81
N ILE A 18 -23.31 0.75 7.92
CA ILE A 18 -23.17 -0.61 7.37
C ILE A 18 -21.80 -0.84 6.71
N PHE A 19 -21.27 0.16 6.00
CA PHE A 19 -19.98 0.04 5.32
C PHE A 19 -18.83 -0.02 6.30
N ILE A 20 -18.90 0.74 7.38
CA ILE A 20 -17.90 0.70 8.46
C ILE A 20 -17.90 -0.67 9.14
N LYS A 21 -19.08 -1.21 9.40
CA LYS A 21 -19.23 -2.54 10.00
C LYS A 21 -18.71 -3.65 9.09
N VAL A 22 -18.95 -3.56 7.78
CA VAL A 22 -18.41 -4.51 6.82
C VAL A 22 -16.88 -4.46 6.81
N ALA A 23 -16.29 -3.27 6.81
CA ALA A 23 -14.83 -3.13 6.86
C ALA A 23 -14.26 -3.74 8.14
N GLU A 24 -14.90 -3.53 9.28
CA GLU A 24 -14.48 -4.11 10.55
C GLU A 24 -14.60 -5.63 10.56
N ALA A 25 -15.69 -6.18 10.03
CA ALA A 25 -15.87 -7.63 9.90
C ALA A 25 -14.76 -8.26 9.04
N LYS A 26 -14.39 -7.60 7.95
CA LYS A 26 -13.28 -8.04 7.10
C LYS A 26 -11.95 -8.04 7.87
N ARG A 27 -11.70 -6.99 8.64
CA ARG A 27 -10.50 -6.90 9.48
C ARG A 27 -10.42 -8.08 10.46
N MET A 28 -11.53 -8.38 11.13
CA MET A 28 -11.59 -9.49 12.09
C MET A 28 -11.31 -10.84 11.45
N LEU A 29 -11.80 -11.05 10.21
CA LEU A 29 -11.50 -12.27 9.45
C LEU A 29 -10.01 -12.36 9.09
N GLN A 30 -9.42 -11.26 8.65
CA GLN A 30 -8.01 -11.22 8.26
C GLN A 30 -7.07 -11.43 9.45
N SER A 31 -7.43 -10.90 10.61
CA SER A 31 -6.62 -11.05 11.83
C SER A 31 -6.80 -12.39 12.53
N GLY A 32 -7.80 -13.17 12.12
CA GLY A 32 -8.10 -14.45 12.76
C GLY A 32 -8.92 -14.33 14.06
N GLU A 33 -9.41 -13.15 14.40
CA GLU A 33 -10.29 -12.96 15.57
C GLU A 33 -11.59 -13.75 15.43
N VAL A 34 -12.07 -13.90 14.20
CA VAL A 34 -13.20 -14.78 13.86
C VAL A 34 -12.81 -15.65 12.67
N ARG A 35 -13.47 -16.81 12.54
CA ARG A 35 -13.12 -17.79 11.50
C ARG A 35 -14.04 -17.77 10.29
N THR A 36 -15.29 -17.37 10.47
CA THR A 36 -16.29 -17.42 9.41
C THR A 36 -16.92 -16.06 9.17
N ALA A 37 -17.43 -15.87 7.95
CA ALA A 37 -18.14 -14.65 7.58
C ALA A 37 -19.39 -14.45 8.45
N GLY A 38 -20.08 -15.53 8.82
CA GLY A 38 -21.23 -15.48 9.71
C GLY A 38 -20.85 -14.98 11.11
N ASP A 39 -19.72 -15.45 11.65
CA ASP A 39 -19.22 -14.99 12.94
C ASP A 39 -18.80 -13.53 12.90
N ALA A 40 -18.14 -13.12 11.82
CA ALA A 40 -17.75 -11.73 11.63
C ALA A 40 -18.98 -10.80 11.56
N ALA A 41 -19.97 -11.16 10.78
CA ALA A 41 -21.22 -10.39 10.66
C ALA A 41 -21.93 -10.26 12.01
N ARG A 42 -22.01 -11.35 12.75
CA ARG A 42 -22.61 -11.36 14.08
C ARG A 42 -21.85 -10.47 15.05
N ALA A 43 -20.52 -10.51 15.03
CA ALA A 43 -19.68 -9.73 15.92
C ALA A 43 -19.88 -8.21 15.73
N VAL A 44 -20.14 -7.75 14.51
CA VAL A 44 -20.38 -6.34 14.23
C VAL A 44 -21.86 -5.98 14.12
N GLY A 45 -22.77 -6.94 14.30
CA GLY A 45 -24.20 -6.69 14.36
C GLY A 45 -24.88 -6.47 13.01
N ILE A 46 -24.42 -7.13 11.96
CA ILE A 46 -25.05 -7.08 10.63
C ILE A 46 -25.45 -8.49 10.19
N SER A 47 -26.34 -8.57 9.19
CA SER A 47 -26.72 -9.84 8.61
C SER A 47 -25.59 -10.39 7.73
N ARG A 48 -25.56 -11.72 7.58
CA ARG A 48 -24.63 -12.38 6.67
C ARG A 48 -24.84 -11.91 5.23
N SER A 49 -26.08 -11.70 4.82
CA SER A 49 -26.42 -11.19 3.49
C SER A 49 -25.85 -9.81 3.25
N ALA A 50 -25.93 -8.90 4.23
CA ALA A 50 -25.37 -7.56 4.12
C ALA A 50 -23.85 -7.62 4.00
N PHE A 51 -23.19 -8.49 4.76
CA PHE A 51 -21.74 -8.70 4.67
C PHE A 51 -21.33 -9.12 3.26
N TYR A 52 -21.98 -10.15 2.71
CA TYR A 52 -21.64 -10.62 1.36
C TYR A 52 -21.95 -9.61 0.27
N LYS A 53 -23.03 -8.84 0.44
CA LYS A 53 -23.42 -7.81 -0.53
C LYS A 53 -22.34 -6.73 -0.69
N TYR A 54 -21.73 -6.29 0.40
CA TYR A 54 -20.82 -5.15 0.42
C TYR A 54 -19.35 -5.53 0.62
N ARG A 55 -19.03 -6.80 0.78
CA ARG A 55 -17.69 -7.29 1.09
C ARG A 55 -16.61 -6.75 0.16
N ASP A 56 -16.87 -6.73 -1.13
CA ASP A 56 -15.90 -6.31 -2.14
C ASP A 56 -16.02 -4.82 -2.50
N SER A 57 -16.95 -4.11 -1.87
CA SER A 57 -17.21 -2.69 -2.16
C SER A 57 -16.52 -1.73 -1.20
N VAL A 58 -16.05 -2.22 -0.07
CA VAL A 58 -15.49 -1.39 1.01
C VAL A 58 -14.16 -1.92 1.47
N GLN A 59 -13.17 -1.03 1.52
CA GLN A 59 -11.84 -1.33 2.07
C GLN A 59 -11.35 -0.12 2.84
N PRO A 60 -10.66 -0.31 3.99
CA PRO A 60 -9.99 0.80 4.65
C PRO A 60 -8.93 1.40 3.72
N PHE A 61 -8.89 2.71 3.65
CA PHE A 61 -7.87 3.44 2.92
C PHE A 61 -6.68 3.71 3.84
N ASN A 62 -5.50 3.29 3.43
CA ASN A 62 -4.30 3.55 4.20
C ASN A 62 -3.84 4.99 3.94
N ASP A 63 -3.88 5.79 4.99
CA ASP A 63 -3.49 7.19 4.92
C ASP A 63 -1.95 7.30 5.02
N MET A 64 -1.36 8.04 4.09
CA MET A 64 0.06 8.36 4.10
C MET A 64 0.49 9.05 5.40
N LYS A 65 -0.38 9.83 6.02
CA LYS A 65 -0.09 10.52 7.29
C LYS A 65 0.15 9.56 8.44
N THR A 66 -0.35 8.34 8.36
CA THR A 66 -0.10 7.33 9.39
C THR A 66 1.22 6.61 9.22
N GLY A 67 1.98 6.95 8.16
CA GLY A 67 3.28 6.36 7.90
C GLY A 67 3.24 4.86 7.71
N ARG A 68 2.22 4.36 7.07
CA ARG A 68 2.06 2.91 6.92
C ARG A 68 2.73 2.40 5.65
N ILE A 69 1.99 1.75 4.78
CA ILE A 69 2.57 1.15 3.57
C ILE A 69 2.51 2.16 2.44
N ILE A 70 3.66 2.48 1.89
CA ILE A 70 3.81 3.39 0.75
C ILE A 70 4.45 2.63 -0.40
N THR A 71 3.93 2.84 -1.60
CA THR A 71 4.50 2.27 -2.81
C THR A 71 5.24 3.36 -3.58
N PHE A 72 6.51 3.10 -3.85
CA PHE A 72 7.40 3.99 -4.60
C PHE A 72 7.60 3.44 -6.01
N TYR A 73 7.73 4.35 -6.95
CA TYR A 73 8.13 4.03 -8.32
C TYR A 73 9.53 4.58 -8.56
N ALA A 74 10.40 3.75 -9.10
CA ALA A 74 11.75 4.14 -9.47
C ALA A 74 12.03 3.72 -10.91
N LEU A 75 12.63 4.63 -11.68
CA LEU A 75 13.19 4.31 -12.98
C LEU A 75 14.70 4.35 -12.83
N LEU A 76 15.33 3.20 -13.00
CA LEU A 76 16.76 3.00 -12.74
C LEU A 76 17.50 2.66 -14.03
N LYS A 77 18.71 3.17 -14.18
CA LYS A 77 19.62 2.70 -15.24
C LYS A 77 19.95 1.24 -14.98
N ASP A 78 20.02 0.44 -16.05
CA ASP A 78 20.35 -0.98 -15.97
C ASP A 78 21.86 -1.17 -15.82
N ASN A 79 22.38 -0.76 -14.67
CA ASN A 79 23.79 -0.90 -14.31
C ASN A 79 23.91 -1.69 -13.01
N PRO A 80 24.96 -2.51 -12.85
CA PRO A 80 25.17 -3.23 -11.60
C PRO A 80 25.23 -2.30 -10.40
N GLY A 81 24.53 -2.68 -9.32
CA GLY A 81 24.57 -1.99 -8.05
C GLY A 81 23.58 -0.83 -7.88
N VAL A 82 22.90 -0.38 -8.93
CA VAL A 82 21.94 0.75 -8.80
C VAL A 82 20.79 0.39 -7.89
N LEU A 83 20.12 -0.73 -8.13
CA LEU A 83 19.01 -1.18 -7.28
C LEU A 83 19.50 -1.43 -5.85
N SER A 84 20.64 -2.08 -5.69
CA SER A 84 21.24 -2.35 -4.38
C SER A 84 21.47 -1.06 -3.58
N ASN A 85 21.95 -0.01 -4.23
CA ASN A 85 22.17 1.27 -3.58
C ASN A 85 20.84 1.92 -3.13
N VAL A 86 19.81 1.83 -3.96
CA VAL A 86 18.48 2.33 -3.60
C VAL A 86 17.93 1.55 -2.39
N LEU A 87 18.04 0.24 -2.38
CA LEU A 87 17.60 -0.59 -1.25
C LEU A 87 18.37 -0.26 0.03
N SER A 88 19.64 0.09 -0.06
CA SER A 88 20.45 0.54 1.07
C SER A 88 19.92 1.85 1.67
N ILE A 89 19.44 2.76 0.83
CA ILE A 89 18.80 4.01 1.29
C ILE A 89 17.56 3.68 2.14
N PHE A 90 16.73 2.75 1.69
CA PHE A 90 15.57 2.30 2.47
C PHE A 90 15.99 1.69 3.81
N ALA A 91 16.98 0.81 3.79
CA ALA A 91 17.48 0.18 5.01
C ALA A 91 18.01 1.22 6.01
N GLY A 92 18.75 2.20 5.53
CA GLY A 92 19.28 3.28 6.36
C GLY A 92 18.19 4.18 6.93
N SER A 93 17.09 4.34 6.24
CA SER A 93 15.96 5.18 6.69
C SER A 93 15.13 4.55 7.80
N GLY A 94 15.23 3.24 7.98
CA GLY A 94 14.39 2.49 8.91
C GLY A 94 13.08 1.99 8.30
N ALA A 95 12.85 2.23 7.00
CA ALA A 95 11.70 1.66 6.31
C ALA A 95 11.87 0.15 6.12
N ASN A 96 10.80 -0.59 6.28
CA ASN A 96 10.80 -2.04 6.07
C ASN A 96 10.24 -2.37 4.71
N ILE A 97 11.07 -2.89 3.81
CA ILE A 97 10.65 -3.26 2.46
C ILE A 97 9.79 -4.51 2.51
N LEU A 98 8.59 -4.44 1.93
CA LEU A 98 7.63 -5.54 1.89
C LEU A 98 7.64 -6.24 0.54
N THR A 99 7.66 -5.47 -0.56
CA THR A 99 7.67 -6.03 -1.92
C THR A 99 8.57 -5.21 -2.82
N ILE A 100 9.18 -5.90 -3.78
CA ILE A 100 9.96 -5.30 -4.86
C ILE A 100 9.53 -5.97 -6.15
N ASN A 101 9.11 -5.17 -7.14
CA ASN A 101 8.79 -5.68 -8.48
C ASN A 101 9.61 -4.91 -9.50
N GLN A 102 10.42 -5.62 -10.25
CA GLN A 102 11.27 -5.06 -11.30
C GLN A 102 10.82 -5.57 -12.65
N SER A 103 10.63 -4.67 -13.61
CA SER A 103 10.38 -5.05 -14.99
C SER A 103 11.69 -5.42 -15.69
N ILE A 104 11.55 -6.16 -16.79
CA ILE A 104 12.70 -6.43 -17.66
C ILE A 104 13.19 -5.10 -18.22
N PRO A 105 14.52 -4.84 -18.17
CA PRO A 105 15.06 -3.57 -18.67
C PRO A 105 14.71 -3.32 -20.14
N THR A 106 14.33 -2.08 -20.44
CA THR A 106 13.99 -1.62 -21.78
C THR A 106 14.67 -0.29 -22.01
N ASN A 107 15.36 -0.13 -23.15
CA ASN A 107 16.11 1.09 -23.47
C ASN A 107 17.13 1.48 -22.41
N GLY A 108 17.77 0.49 -21.79
CA GLY A 108 18.80 0.71 -20.78
C GLY A 108 18.31 1.10 -19.40
N CYS A 109 17.01 1.04 -19.16
CA CYS A 109 16.39 1.38 -17.87
C CYS A 109 15.42 0.31 -17.44
N ALA A 110 15.27 0.13 -16.14
CA ALA A 110 14.30 -0.77 -15.54
C ALA A 110 13.35 0.02 -14.63
N ALA A 111 12.07 -0.29 -14.72
CA ALA A 111 11.08 0.24 -13.80
C ALA A 111 10.99 -0.68 -12.58
N VAL A 112 11.03 -0.09 -11.39
CA VAL A 112 10.96 -0.83 -10.13
C VAL A 112 9.88 -0.22 -9.26
N THR A 113 9.01 -1.04 -8.70
CA THR A 113 8.08 -0.62 -7.66
C THR A 113 8.49 -1.25 -6.34
N ILE A 114 8.52 -0.43 -5.29
CA ILE A 114 8.91 -0.85 -3.95
C ILE A 114 7.79 -0.46 -3.00
N SER A 115 7.21 -1.43 -2.30
CA SER A 115 6.26 -1.14 -1.23
C SER A 115 6.96 -1.35 0.10
N ALA A 116 6.87 -0.36 0.98
CA ALA A 116 7.56 -0.37 2.25
C ALA A 116 6.66 0.11 3.38
N GLU A 117 6.84 -0.50 4.54
CA GLU A 117 6.23 -0.06 5.79
C GLU A 117 7.07 1.07 6.37
N THR A 118 6.47 2.23 6.60
CA THR A 118 7.19 3.45 6.95
C THR A 118 6.93 3.95 8.37
N SER A 119 6.19 3.20 9.20
CA SER A 119 5.83 3.60 10.56
C SER A 119 7.05 3.83 11.46
N ASP A 120 8.10 3.04 11.28
CA ASP A 120 9.28 3.06 12.14
C ASP A 120 10.48 3.79 11.51
N MET A 121 10.24 4.63 10.51
CA MET A 121 11.31 5.39 9.87
C MET A 121 11.99 6.34 10.85
N ARG A 122 13.31 6.43 10.74
CA ARG A 122 14.13 7.35 11.53
C ARG A 122 14.27 8.71 10.87
N GLU A 123 14.08 8.79 9.57
CA GLU A 123 14.10 10.03 8.81
C GLU A 123 12.75 10.29 8.17
N SER A 124 12.54 11.51 7.66
CA SER A 124 11.28 11.87 7.03
C SER A 124 11.12 11.20 5.66
N LEU A 125 9.88 11.10 5.20
CA LEU A 125 9.58 10.59 3.87
C LEU A 125 10.25 11.43 2.78
N GLU A 126 10.26 12.75 2.96
CA GLU A 126 10.90 13.68 2.03
C GLU A 126 12.41 13.44 1.95
N GLU A 127 13.06 13.17 3.07
CA GLU A 127 14.49 12.86 3.12
C GLU A 127 14.79 11.55 2.38
N LEU A 128 13.95 10.54 2.57
CA LEU A 128 14.09 9.26 1.88
C LEU A 128 13.99 9.46 0.35
N ILE A 129 12.96 10.19 -0.09
CA ILE A 129 12.75 10.45 -1.51
C ILE A 129 13.93 11.22 -2.11
N ALA A 130 14.39 12.27 -1.43
CA ALA A 130 15.52 13.07 -1.88
C ALA A 130 16.79 12.24 -1.99
N SER A 131 17.10 11.43 -0.98
CA SER A 131 18.29 10.56 -0.98
C SER A 131 18.24 9.53 -2.09
N ALA A 132 17.09 8.91 -2.30
CA ALA A 132 16.90 7.92 -3.35
C ALA A 132 17.04 8.57 -4.74
N ALA A 133 16.44 9.73 -4.95
CA ALA A 133 16.48 10.45 -6.21
C ALA A 133 17.91 10.91 -6.59
N GLU A 134 18.75 11.20 -5.60
CA GLU A 134 20.13 11.63 -5.80
C GLU A 134 21.10 10.47 -6.02
N THR A 135 20.67 9.24 -5.80
CA THR A 135 21.52 8.05 -5.97
C THR A 135 21.93 7.90 -7.43
N ALA A 136 23.20 7.62 -7.67
CA ALA A 136 23.72 7.44 -9.03
C ALA A 136 22.96 6.33 -9.75
N GLY A 137 22.52 6.62 -10.98
CA GLY A 137 21.76 5.68 -11.79
C GLY A 137 20.24 5.76 -11.61
N VAL A 138 19.75 6.56 -10.68
CA VAL A 138 18.32 6.79 -10.51
C VAL A 138 17.88 7.91 -11.45
N VAL A 139 17.03 7.56 -12.41
CA VAL A 139 16.47 8.52 -13.39
C VAL A 139 15.27 9.24 -12.81
N LYS A 140 14.41 8.50 -12.08
CA LYS A 140 13.19 9.02 -11.49
C LYS A 140 12.87 8.26 -10.21
N PHE A 141 12.38 8.95 -9.20
CA PHE A 141 11.93 8.33 -7.96
C PHE A 141 10.76 9.13 -7.40
N GLU A 142 9.62 8.48 -7.23
CA GLU A 142 8.39 9.15 -6.79
C GLU A 142 7.46 8.21 -6.03
N ILE A 143 6.52 8.77 -5.29
CA ILE A 143 5.46 7.99 -4.67
C ILE A 143 4.41 7.67 -5.72
N LEU A 144 4.07 6.38 -5.81
CA LEU A 144 3.03 5.89 -6.70
C LEU A 144 1.68 5.81 -5.99
N ALA A 145 1.67 5.30 -4.76
CA ALA A 145 0.47 5.13 -3.96
C ALA A 145 0.81 5.07 -2.47
N GLY A 146 -0.13 5.47 -1.65
CA GLY A 146 0.02 5.42 -0.20
C GLY A 146 -1.26 5.72 0.52
#